data_14b3f4e944df277839eee090052ab24d
#
_entry.id   14b3f4e944df277839eee090052ab24d
#
_cell.length_a   1.000
_cell.length_b   1.000
_cell.length_c   1.000
_cell.angle_alpha   90.00
_cell.angle_beta   90.00
_cell.angle_gamma   90.00
#
_symmetry.space_group_name_H-M   'P 1'
#
loop_
_entity.id
_entity.type
_entity.pdbx_description
1 polymer ?
#
loop_
_entity_poly.entity_id
_entity_poly.type
_entity_poly.pdbx_seq_one_letter_code
_entity_poly.pdbx_strand_id
1 'polypeptide(L)'
;MDLVLGAEFGRRRPVGQPGGIGGGGGGKSPDVRHERALVRALPLLLIVAGVVYDVSTPPAFTAAPLFTAAPLIAAPFYSLISTALIGFGSCAAVLALHFKTSTTTDVEAVTELITVVTVAVLAVLINRVQRRSDEQLASARSISEAAQRAVLPQPDPRIGGLDIAARYEAAEADAFIGGDLYAVQDTPHGVRVIVGDVRGKGMGAVAAVAVVIGAFREAAEQEATLEAVAQRLERALAREGTRRDGLDAFEGFTTAVLAEIPHGDGLVRLINRGHPGPLLLRGDGRLCVLSATEPALPLGMGDLGAWPDRADETEFPPGAMLLLYTDGLSEARDGRGEFYDPAARLGGRIFPGPNGPDALLATLTDEVRRHTGGGTTDDMALLAVRRPLGTGDARAGGEVDAEADAGAEVTGRD
;
A
#
# COMPACT_ATOMS: atom_id res chain seq x y z
N MET A 1 21.97 -24.58 43.54
CA MET A 1 22.79 -23.50 44.11
C MET A 1 22.14 -22.22 43.62
N ASP A 2 21.42 -21.67 44.57
CA ASP A 2 20.48 -20.55 44.48
C ASP A 2 21.07 -19.28 43.89
N LEU A 3 20.24 -18.50 43.22
CA LEU A 3 20.12 -17.05 43.44
C LEU A 3 18.83 -16.49 42.83
N VAL A 4 17.89 -16.28 43.72
CA VAL A 4 16.69 -15.45 43.63
C VAL A 4 17.10 -14.00 43.52
N LEU A 5 16.50 -13.21 42.66
CA LEU A 5 16.38 -11.77 42.85
C LEU A 5 15.06 -11.28 42.23
N GLY A 6 14.12 -11.05 43.12
CA GLY A 6 12.88 -10.32 42.83
C GLY A 6 13.14 -8.82 42.74
N ALA A 7 12.38 -8.14 41.93
CA ALA A 7 12.18 -6.70 42.01
C ALA A 7 10.70 -6.37 41.83
N GLU A 8 10.06 -6.07 42.95
CA GLU A 8 8.78 -5.37 43.02
C GLU A 8 8.93 -3.97 42.45
N PHE A 9 7.99 -3.57 41.56
CA PHE A 9 7.80 -2.16 41.25
C PHE A 9 6.36 -1.74 41.54
N GLY A 10 6.30 -0.80 42.47
CA GLY A 10 5.14 -0.30 43.16
C GLY A 10 4.12 0.44 42.26
N ARG A 11 2.89 0.28 42.68
CA ARG A 11 1.72 1.09 42.29
C ARG A 11 1.94 2.57 42.61
N ARG A 12 1.76 3.46 41.62
CA ARG A 12 1.52 4.87 41.86
C ARG A 12 0.10 5.25 41.44
N ARG A 13 -0.57 5.95 42.35
CA ARG A 13 -1.92 6.50 42.25
C ARG A 13 -1.99 7.69 41.27
N PRO A 14 -3.19 8.03 40.73
CA PRO A 14 -3.38 9.16 39.85
C PRO A 14 -3.47 10.48 40.66
N VAL A 15 -2.82 11.52 40.16
CA VAL A 15 -2.94 12.90 40.65
C VAL A 15 -3.73 13.73 39.64
N GLY A 16 -4.61 14.52 40.20
CA GLY A 16 -5.68 15.35 39.73
C GLY A 16 -5.43 16.21 38.47
N GLN A 17 -6.55 16.50 37.84
CA GLN A 17 -6.75 17.59 36.86
C GLN A 17 -6.52 18.96 37.49
N PRO A 18 -6.09 19.94 36.72
CA PRO A 18 -6.76 21.23 36.74
C PRO A 18 -7.18 21.73 35.35
N GLY A 19 -8.38 22.23 35.34
CA GLY A 19 -9.00 23.36 34.71
C GLY A 19 -8.51 23.83 33.33
N GLY A 20 -9.49 23.93 32.40
CA GLY A 20 -9.33 24.50 31.09
C GLY A 20 -9.04 26.02 31.09
N ILE A 21 -8.38 26.44 30.03
CA ILE A 21 -8.53 27.77 29.44
C ILE A 21 -8.46 27.59 27.93
N GLY A 22 -9.48 28.10 27.24
CA GLY A 22 -9.60 28.13 25.79
C GLY A 22 -8.58 29.09 25.16
N GLY A 23 -8.26 28.84 23.91
CA GLY A 23 -7.42 29.69 23.09
C GLY A 23 -7.23 29.05 21.72
N GLY A 24 -8.08 29.42 20.77
CA GLY A 24 -7.96 28.99 19.38
C GLY A 24 -6.64 29.44 18.78
N GLY A 25 -5.99 28.52 18.12
CA GLY A 25 -4.85 28.72 17.27
C GLY A 25 -4.90 27.69 16.18
N GLY A 26 -5.74 27.91 15.16
CA GLY A 26 -5.69 27.16 13.91
C GLY A 26 -4.33 27.38 13.26
N GLY A 27 -3.39 26.48 13.51
CA GLY A 27 -2.17 26.36 12.74
C GLY A 27 -2.55 25.94 11.31
N LYS A 28 -2.67 26.93 10.41
CA LYS A 28 -2.71 26.69 8.97
C LYS A 28 -1.42 25.94 8.63
N SER A 29 -1.53 24.67 8.20
CA SER A 29 -0.46 23.98 7.49
C SER A 29 0.05 24.92 6.39
N PRO A 30 1.39 25.14 6.26
CA PRO A 30 1.94 25.98 5.23
C PRO A 30 1.47 25.47 3.88
N ASP A 31 0.93 26.40 3.09
CA ASP A 31 0.23 26.12 1.84
C ASP A 31 1.24 25.55 0.81
N VAL A 32 1.27 24.24 0.65
CA VAL A 32 2.16 23.49 -0.26
C VAL A 32 2.16 24.05 -1.70
N ARG A 33 1.11 24.82 -2.06
CA ARG A 33 1.02 25.54 -3.33
C ARG A 33 1.97 26.74 -3.39
N HIS A 34 2.16 27.46 -2.29
CA HIS A 34 3.06 28.63 -2.25
C HIS A 34 4.52 28.19 -2.28
N GLU A 35 4.88 27.12 -1.59
CA GLU A 35 6.24 26.58 -1.64
C GLU A 35 6.62 26.10 -3.05
N ARG A 36 5.74 25.39 -3.75
CA ARG A 36 5.96 24.97 -5.14
C ARG A 36 6.06 26.14 -6.13
N ALA A 37 5.29 27.20 -5.90
CA ALA A 37 5.36 28.42 -6.72
C ALA A 37 6.68 29.15 -6.50
N LEU A 38 7.15 29.25 -5.25
CA LEU A 38 8.41 29.89 -4.90
C LEU A 38 9.62 29.15 -5.52
N VAL A 39 9.66 27.82 -5.40
CA VAL A 39 10.69 26.98 -6.00
C VAL A 39 10.72 27.13 -7.52
N ARG A 40 9.54 27.26 -8.15
CA ARG A 40 9.45 27.50 -9.59
C ARG A 40 9.85 28.91 -10.01
N ALA A 41 9.71 29.92 -9.16
CA ALA A 41 10.16 31.28 -9.49
C ALA A 41 11.66 31.48 -9.25
N LEU A 42 12.29 30.64 -8.44
CA LEU A 42 13.67 30.80 -7.95
C LEU A 42 14.73 30.98 -9.06
N PRO A 43 14.75 30.20 -10.16
CA PRO A 43 15.76 30.41 -11.22
C PRO A 43 15.68 31.80 -11.89
N LEU A 44 14.47 32.29 -12.14
CA LEU A 44 14.26 33.62 -12.71
C LEU A 44 14.65 34.72 -11.72
N LEU A 45 14.30 34.54 -10.44
CA LEU A 45 14.69 35.46 -9.37
C LEU A 45 16.22 35.56 -9.23
N LEU A 46 16.93 34.43 -9.37
CA LEU A 46 18.40 34.42 -9.32
C LEU A 46 19.02 35.18 -10.50
N ILE A 47 18.51 35.08 -11.73
CA ILE A 47 18.97 35.83 -12.87
C ILE A 47 18.74 37.34 -12.62
N VAL A 48 17.55 37.75 -12.17
CA VAL A 48 17.23 39.13 -11.87
C VAL A 48 18.11 39.67 -10.74
N ALA A 49 18.29 38.90 -9.66
CA ALA A 49 19.17 39.25 -8.55
C ALA A 49 20.61 39.39 -9.00
N GLY A 50 21.09 38.52 -9.91
CA GLY A 50 22.42 38.60 -10.51
C GLY A 50 22.61 39.89 -11.28
N VAL A 51 21.66 40.29 -12.13
CA VAL A 51 21.71 41.55 -12.87
C VAL A 51 21.70 42.77 -11.93
N VAL A 52 20.82 42.76 -10.90
CA VAL A 52 20.74 43.84 -9.92
C VAL A 52 22.04 43.93 -9.12
N TYR A 53 22.58 42.82 -8.68
CA TYR A 53 23.85 42.77 -7.94
C TYR A 53 24.99 43.32 -8.74
N ASP A 54 25.17 42.88 -9.99
CA ASP A 54 26.27 43.32 -10.88
C ASP A 54 26.21 44.84 -11.19
N VAL A 55 25.01 45.38 -11.42
CA VAL A 55 24.82 46.81 -11.68
C VAL A 55 25.01 47.65 -10.41
N SER A 56 24.83 47.11 -9.22
CA SER A 56 24.87 47.82 -7.94
C SER A 56 26.21 47.73 -7.22
N THR A 57 27.12 46.85 -7.67
CA THR A 57 28.42 46.60 -7.04
C THR A 57 29.59 47.10 -7.89
N PRO A 58 30.76 47.46 -7.27
CA PRO A 58 31.97 47.79 -8.01
C PRO A 58 32.46 46.62 -8.89
N PRO A 59 33.20 46.89 -9.99
CA PRO A 59 33.66 45.86 -10.94
C PRO A 59 34.53 44.73 -10.36
N ALA A 60 35.02 44.88 -9.11
CA ALA A 60 35.78 43.83 -8.42
C ALA A 60 34.95 42.66 -7.92
N PHE A 61 33.60 42.75 -7.97
CA PHE A 61 32.70 41.71 -7.53
C PHE A 61 31.99 41.10 -8.74
N THR A 62 31.84 39.76 -8.76
CA THR A 62 31.18 39.06 -9.86
C THR A 62 29.83 38.47 -9.42
N ALA A 63 28.81 38.55 -10.28
CA ALA A 63 27.50 37.91 -10.10
C ALA A 63 27.45 36.47 -10.67
N ALA A 64 28.58 35.96 -11.19
CA ALA A 64 28.65 34.60 -11.78
C ALA A 64 28.00 33.48 -10.95
N PRO A 65 28.13 33.44 -9.59
CA PRO A 65 27.46 32.41 -8.79
C PRO A 65 25.96 32.42 -8.93
N LEU A 66 25.29 33.57 -9.08
CA LEU A 66 23.86 33.68 -9.24
C LEU A 66 23.40 33.20 -10.62
N PHE A 67 24.17 33.55 -11.68
CA PHE A 67 23.87 33.10 -13.04
C PHE A 67 24.11 31.60 -13.25
N THR A 68 25.09 31.01 -12.54
CA THR A 68 25.36 29.57 -12.59
C THR A 68 24.36 28.76 -11.76
N ALA A 69 23.89 29.29 -10.62
CA ALA A 69 22.92 28.63 -9.77
C ALA A 69 21.51 28.49 -10.44
N ALA A 70 21.12 29.48 -11.26
CA ALA A 70 19.81 29.50 -11.88
C ALA A 70 19.52 28.26 -12.78
N PRO A 71 20.34 27.88 -13.78
CA PRO A 71 20.13 26.70 -14.60
C PRO A 71 20.27 25.39 -13.78
N LEU A 72 21.16 25.37 -12.78
CA LEU A 72 21.41 24.21 -11.96
C LEU A 72 20.18 23.89 -11.08
N ILE A 73 19.56 24.89 -10.47
CA ILE A 73 18.32 24.75 -9.71
C ILE A 73 17.12 24.39 -10.62
N ALA A 74 17.12 24.90 -11.86
CA ALA A 74 16.08 24.56 -12.82
C ALA A 74 16.13 23.09 -13.26
N ALA A 75 17.29 22.46 -13.28
CA ALA A 75 17.49 21.11 -13.82
C ALA A 75 16.50 20.04 -13.28
N PRO A 76 16.23 19.90 -11.97
CA PRO A 76 15.32 18.89 -11.45
C PRO A 76 13.82 19.22 -11.62
N PHE A 77 13.46 20.51 -11.80
CA PHE A 77 12.06 20.95 -11.70
C PHE A 77 11.42 21.36 -13.03
N TYR A 78 12.24 21.61 -14.06
CA TYR A 78 11.77 22.17 -15.31
C TYR A 78 11.92 21.21 -16.49
N SER A 79 11.20 21.49 -17.59
CA SER A 79 11.38 20.74 -18.84
C SER A 79 12.78 20.99 -19.42
N LEU A 80 13.26 20.07 -20.25
CA LEU A 80 14.55 20.21 -20.93
C LEU A 80 14.67 21.55 -21.65
N ILE A 81 13.59 21.94 -22.38
CA ILE A 81 13.56 23.23 -23.12
C ILE A 81 13.62 24.41 -22.17
N SER A 82 12.86 24.35 -21.06
CA SER A 82 12.85 25.42 -20.07
C SER A 82 14.22 25.58 -19.37
N THR A 83 14.87 24.45 -19.00
CA THR A 83 16.21 24.45 -18.41
C THR A 83 17.22 25.03 -19.39
N ALA A 84 17.17 24.66 -20.67
CA ALA A 84 18.03 25.22 -21.71
C ALA A 84 17.78 26.73 -21.91
N LEU A 85 16.53 27.19 -21.89
CA LEU A 85 16.16 28.60 -21.99
C LEU A 85 16.67 29.42 -20.79
N ILE A 86 16.60 28.88 -19.58
CA ILE A 86 17.12 29.49 -18.37
C ILE A 86 18.66 29.60 -18.47
N GLY A 87 19.34 28.54 -18.90
CA GLY A 87 20.79 28.57 -19.15
C GLY A 87 21.18 29.58 -20.20
N PHE A 88 20.45 29.61 -21.32
CA PHE A 88 20.66 30.62 -22.37
C PHE A 88 20.43 32.05 -21.84
N GLY A 89 19.37 32.26 -21.06
CA GLY A 89 19.09 33.56 -20.43
C GLY A 89 20.19 34.01 -19.47
N SER A 90 20.74 33.09 -18.67
CA SER A 90 21.91 33.39 -17.83
C SER A 90 23.13 33.80 -18.64
N CYS A 91 23.47 33.07 -19.71
CA CYS A 91 24.57 33.42 -20.60
C CYS A 91 24.35 34.78 -21.28
N ALA A 92 23.14 35.02 -21.77
CA ALA A 92 22.76 36.27 -22.41
C ALA A 92 22.85 37.48 -21.45
N ALA A 93 22.42 37.29 -20.17
CA ALA A 93 22.52 38.31 -19.14
C ALA A 93 24.00 38.70 -18.86
N VAL A 94 24.86 37.70 -18.66
CA VAL A 94 26.32 37.93 -18.44
C VAL A 94 26.92 38.62 -19.63
N LEU A 95 26.64 38.18 -20.85
CA LEU A 95 27.18 38.82 -22.07
C LEU A 95 26.70 40.27 -22.21
N ALA A 96 25.44 40.55 -21.93
CA ALA A 96 24.87 41.89 -22.00
C ALA A 96 25.52 42.85 -20.97
N LEU A 97 25.82 42.38 -19.75
CA LEU A 97 26.48 43.13 -18.71
C LEU A 97 27.92 43.49 -19.13
N HIS A 98 28.69 42.54 -19.64
CA HIS A 98 30.06 42.79 -20.13
C HIS A 98 30.10 43.70 -21.37
N PHE A 99 29.07 43.63 -22.23
CA PHE A 99 28.94 44.57 -23.35
C PHE A 99 28.73 46.00 -22.86
N LYS A 100 27.92 46.18 -21.83
CA LYS A 100 27.61 47.50 -21.24
C LYS A 100 28.85 48.13 -20.58
N THR A 101 29.72 47.35 -19.97
CA THR A 101 30.94 47.80 -19.27
C THR A 101 32.17 47.88 -20.17
N SER A 102 32.06 47.51 -21.45
CA SER A 102 33.16 47.44 -22.43
C SER A 102 34.30 46.48 -22.02
N THR A 103 34.04 45.49 -21.20
CA THR A 103 34.99 44.51 -20.65
C THR A 103 34.96 43.14 -21.36
N THR A 104 34.29 43.04 -22.51
CA THR A 104 34.05 41.75 -23.22
C THR A 104 35.34 41.02 -23.66
N THR A 105 36.47 41.67 -23.71
CA THR A 105 37.76 41.07 -24.09
C THR A 105 38.66 40.77 -22.90
N ASP A 106 38.26 41.13 -21.68
CA ASP A 106 39.05 40.87 -20.47
C ASP A 106 39.02 39.37 -20.14
N VAL A 107 40.14 38.85 -19.63
CA VAL A 107 40.31 37.45 -19.27
C VAL A 107 39.24 37.00 -18.24
N GLU A 108 38.90 37.90 -17.33
CA GLU A 108 37.87 37.64 -16.30
C GLU A 108 36.48 37.45 -16.93
N ALA A 109 36.07 38.30 -17.85
CA ALA A 109 34.78 38.22 -18.56
C ALA A 109 34.66 36.93 -19.38
N VAL A 110 35.72 36.53 -20.07
CA VAL A 110 35.79 35.29 -20.84
C VAL A 110 35.67 34.07 -19.90
N THR A 111 36.36 34.09 -18.77
CA THR A 111 36.34 33.00 -17.78
C THR A 111 34.94 32.84 -17.16
N GLU A 112 34.32 33.99 -16.82
CA GLU A 112 32.97 34.02 -16.30
C GLU A 112 31.96 33.44 -17.29
N LEU A 113 31.99 33.85 -18.55
CA LEU A 113 31.11 33.32 -19.58
C LEU A 113 31.30 31.81 -19.79
N ILE A 114 32.58 31.35 -19.87
CA ILE A 114 32.89 29.92 -19.99
C ILE A 114 32.32 29.15 -18.81
N THR A 115 32.42 29.67 -17.58
CA THR A 115 31.91 29.04 -16.38
C THR A 115 30.39 28.92 -16.45
N VAL A 116 29.66 29.99 -16.78
CA VAL A 116 28.19 29.97 -16.90
C VAL A 116 27.73 29.02 -18.01
N VAL A 117 28.40 29.03 -19.17
CA VAL A 117 28.11 28.10 -20.28
C VAL A 117 28.33 26.65 -19.84
N THR A 118 29.45 26.36 -19.18
CA THR A 118 29.79 25.01 -18.71
C THR A 118 28.73 24.51 -17.74
N VAL A 119 28.31 25.33 -16.76
CA VAL A 119 27.27 24.95 -15.80
C VAL A 119 25.90 24.82 -16.46
N ALA A 120 25.57 25.68 -17.42
CA ALA A 120 24.34 25.58 -18.19
C ALA A 120 24.27 24.26 -18.99
N VAL A 121 25.36 23.86 -19.64
CA VAL A 121 25.45 22.56 -20.34
C VAL A 121 25.30 21.40 -19.35
N LEU A 122 26.00 21.48 -18.21
CA LEU A 122 25.90 20.45 -17.16
C LEU A 122 24.47 20.33 -16.62
N ALA A 123 23.77 21.44 -16.38
CA ALA A 123 22.40 21.48 -15.96
C ALA A 123 21.44 20.76 -16.95
N VAL A 124 21.66 21.00 -18.26
CA VAL A 124 20.89 20.30 -19.32
C VAL A 124 21.21 18.82 -19.35
N LEU A 125 22.44 18.41 -19.15
CA LEU A 125 22.84 17.01 -19.07
C LEU A 125 22.20 16.32 -17.85
N ILE A 126 22.26 16.96 -16.68
CA ILE A 126 21.62 16.46 -15.45
C ILE A 126 20.10 16.28 -15.66
N ASN A 127 19.43 17.31 -16.20
CA ASN A 127 18.01 17.23 -16.50
C ASN A 127 17.68 16.05 -17.44
N ARG A 128 18.52 15.85 -18.46
CA ARG A 128 18.33 14.75 -19.43
C ARG A 128 18.51 13.37 -18.81
N VAL A 129 19.49 13.22 -17.91
CA VAL A 129 19.73 11.95 -17.19
C VAL A 129 18.57 11.67 -16.23
N GLN A 130 18.15 12.65 -15.44
CA GLN A 130 17.03 12.51 -14.51
C GLN A 130 15.73 12.11 -15.24
N ARG A 131 15.40 12.80 -16.33
CA ARG A 131 14.20 12.48 -17.12
C ARG A 131 14.23 11.07 -17.69
N ARG A 132 15.38 10.62 -18.19
CA ARG A 132 15.52 9.24 -18.66
C ARG A 132 15.32 8.22 -17.54
N SER A 133 15.84 8.51 -16.36
CA SER A 133 15.63 7.67 -15.19
C SER A 133 14.17 7.63 -14.78
N ASP A 134 13.47 8.77 -14.75
CA ASP A 134 12.04 8.86 -14.42
C ASP A 134 11.18 8.11 -15.46
N GLU A 135 11.50 8.25 -16.75
CA GLU A 135 10.80 7.52 -17.83
C GLU A 135 11.02 6.01 -17.74
N GLN A 136 12.23 5.56 -17.41
CA GLN A 136 12.53 4.15 -17.20
C GLN A 136 11.79 3.57 -15.99
N LEU A 137 11.76 4.31 -14.87
CA LEU A 137 10.99 3.95 -13.69
C LEU A 137 9.49 3.87 -13.98
N ALA A 138 8.94 4.86 -14.67
CA ALA A 138 7.53 4.87 -15.05
C ALA A 138 7.17 3.69 -15.97
N SER A 139 8.05 3.38 -16.94
CA SER A 139 7.87 2.22 -17.82
C SER A 139 7.96 0.90 -17.04
N ALA A 140 8.95 0.75 -16.15
CA ALA A 140 9.07 -0.42 -15.29
C ALA A 140 7.82 -0.62 -14.41
N ARG A 141 7.30 0.47 -13.81
CA ARG A 141 6.05 0.43 -13.02
C ARG A 141 4.87 -0.03 -13.85
N SER A 142 4.70 0.50 -15.06
CA SER A 142 3.56 0.14 -15.92
C SER A 142 3.61 -1.33 -16.37
N ILE A 143 4.80 -1.86 -16.66
CA ILE A 143 5.00 -3.27 -16.98
C ILE A 143 4.70 -4.14 -15.76
N SER A 144 5.18 -3.73 -14.59
CA SER A 144 4.95 -4.39 -13.32
C SER A 144 3.46 -4.49 -12.99
N GLU A 145 2.73 -3.39 -13.05
CA GLU A 145 1.28 -3.36 -12.84
C GLU A 145 0.50 -4.21 -13.85
N ALA A 146 0.94 -4.23 -15.11
CA ALA A 146 0.30 -5.06 -16.13
C ALA A 146 0.51 -6.56 -15.86
N ALA A 147 1.72 -6.96 -15.48
CA ALA A 147 2.05 -8.34 -15.13
C ALA A 147 1.25 -8.80 -13.91
N GLN A 148 1.19 -7.97 -12.87
CA GLN A 148 0.44 -8.27 -11.65
C GLN A 148 -1.07 -8.41 -11.91
N ARG A 149 -1.68 -7.50 -12.67
CA ARG A 149 -3.09 -7.62 -13.09
C ARG A 149 -3.38 -8.87 -13.91
N ALA A 150 -2.41 -9.36 -14.67
CA ALA A 150 -2.56 -10.60 -15.43
C ALA A 150 -2.51 -11.85 -14.53
N VAL A 151 -1.75 -11.79 -13.42
CA VAL A 151 -1.61 -12.90 -12.47
C VAL A 151 -2.71 -12.88 -11.40
N LEU A 152 -3.17 -11.68 -10.98
CA LEU A 152 -4.21 -11.45 -9.96
C LEU A 152 -5.49 -10.87 -10.61
N PRO A 153 -6.26 -11.65 -11.36
CA PRO A 153 -7.51 -11.16 -11.92
C PRO A 153 -8.51 -10.89 -10.81
N GLN A 154 -9.31 -9.85 -10.98
CA GLN A 154 -10.43 -9.58 -10.08
C GLN A 154 -11.41 -10.75 -10.12
N PRO A 155 -11.83 -11.31 -8.97
CA PRO A 155 -12.84 -12.35 -8.92
C PRO A 155 -14.21 -11.79 -9.33
N ASP A 156 -15.07 -12.64 -9.85
CA ASP A 156 -16.46 -12.28 -10.07
C ASP A 156 -17.12 -11.88 -8.74
N PRO A 157 -18.01 -10.87 -8.73
CA PRO A 157 -18.66 -10.40 -7.51
C PRO A 157 -19.49 -11.45 -6.78
N ARG A 158 -19.82 -12.56 -7.49
CA ARG A 158 -20.55 -13.67 -6.94
C ARG A 158 -20.03 -15.02 -7.46
N ILE A 159 -19.55 -15.85 -6.55
CA ILE A 159 -18.98 -17.17 -6.85
C ILE A 159 -19.58 -18.18 -5.87
N GLY A 160 -20.08 -19.32 -6.36
CA GLY A 160 -20.64 -20.40 -5.53
C GLY A 160 -21.78 -19.95 -4.59
N GLY A 161 -22.50 -18.88 -4.95
CA GLY A 161 -23.54 -18.30 -4.12
C GLY A 161 -23.06 -17.32 -3.05
N LEU A 162 -21.76 -17.08 -2.93
CA LEU A 162 -21.15 -16.10 -2.02
C LEU A 162 -20.92 -14.77 -2.72
N ASP A 163 -21.05 -13.65 -1.99
CA ASP A 163 -20.66 -12.32 -2.47
C ASP A 163 -19.17 -12.12 -2.16
N ILE A 164 -18.39 -11.69 -3.17
CA ILE A 164 -16.94 -11.62 -3.10
C ILE A 164 -16.44 -10.26 -3.60
N ALA A 165 -15.47 -9.71 -2.89
CA ALA A 165 -14.69 -8.57 -3.35
C ALA A 165 -13.21 -8.79 -3.04
N ALA A 166 -12.35 -8.35 -3.95
CA ALA A 166 -10.91 -8.34 -3.75
C ALA A 166 -10.34 -6.96 -4.07
N ARG A 167 -9.29 -6.57 -3.37
CA ARG A 167 -8.56 -5.33 -3.63
C ARG A 167 -7.08 -5.56 -3.44
N TYR A 168 -6.31 -4.98 -4.32
CA TYR A 168 -4.86 -4.91 -4.25
C TYR A 168 -4.42 -3.44 -4.28
N GLU A 169 -3.59 -3.04 -3.33
CA GLU A 169 -2.98 -1.71 -3.27
C GLU A 169 -1.46 -1.90 -3.25
N ALA A 170 -0.79 -1.42 -4.28
CA ALA A 170 0.67 -1.48 -4.35
C ALA A 170 1.30 -0.41 -3.47
N ALA A 171 2.47 -0.72 -2.88
CA ALA A 171 3.28 0.25 -2.15
C ALA A 171 3.71 1.42 -3.05
N GLU A 172 3.57 2.67 -2.56
CA GLU A 172 3.95 3.86 -3.34
C GLU A 172 5.46 3.97 -3.57
N ALA A 173 6.27 3.42 -2.68
CA ALA A 173 7.72 3.64 -2.65
C ALA A 173 8.51 2.78 -3.63
N ASP A 174 8.00 1.62 -4.03
CA ASP A 174 8.76 0.65 -4.81
C ASP A 174 8.18 0.45 -6.21
N ALA A 175 9.01 0.64 -7.22
CA ALA A 175 8.69 0.32 -8.62
C ALA A 175 8.64 -1.20 -8.88
N PHE A 176 8.71 -2.01 -7.83
CA PHE A 176 8.77 -3.46 -7.90
C PHE A 176 7.41 -4.08 -7.58
N ILE A 177 7.12 -5.17 -8.25
CA ILE A 177 5.92 -5.98 -8.05
C ILE A 177 6.04 -6.67 -6.69
N GLY A 178 4.96 -6.65 -5.90
CA GLY A 178 4.87 -7.33 -4.61
C GLY A 178 4.69 -8.84 -4.71
N GLY A 179 4.89 -9.49 -3.57
CA GLY A 179 4.68 -10.91 -3.36
C GLY A 179 3.24 -11.30 -3.03
N ASP A 180 2.39 -10.33 -2.76
CA ASP A 180 1.01 -10.54 -2.33
C ASP A 180 0.16 -11.22 -3.40
N LEU A 181 -0.65 -12.17 -2.97
CA LEU A 181 -1.51 -12.94 -3.85
C LEU A 181 -2.88 -13.23 -3.23
N TYR A 182 -3.87 -13.38 -4.10
CA TYR A 182 -5.15 -13.98 -3.77
C TYR A 182 -5.70 -14.78 -4.96
N ALA A 183 -6.51 -15.79 -4.67
CA ALA A 183 -7.31 -16.46 -5.67
C ALA A 183 -8.59 -17.03 -5.06
N VAL A 184 -9.61 -17.13 -5.89
CA VAL A 184 -10.94 -17.72 -5.55
C VAL A 184 -11.30 -18.69 -6.64
N GLN A 185 -11.79 -19.87 -6.23
CA GLN A 185 -12.21 -20.95 -7.14
C GLN A 185 -13.52 -21.57 -6.63
N ASP A 186 -14.53 -21.65 -7.51
CA ASP A 186 -15.70 -22.51 -7.27
C ASP A 186 -15.34 -23.93 -7.67
N THR A 187 -15.59 -24.90 -6.80
CA THR A 187 -15.17 -26.29 -6.97
C THR A 187 -16.29 -27.24 -6.56
N PRO A 188 -16.24 -28.53 -6.92
CA PRO A 188 -17.20 -29.51 -6.44
C PRO A 188 -17.27 -29.64 -4.90
N HIS A 189 -16.23 -29.18 -4.19
CA HIS A 189 -16.11 -29.28 -2.74
C HIS A 189 -16.58 -28.01 -1.99
N GLY A 190 -16.87 -26.93 -2.73
CA GLY A 190 -17.19 -25.62 -2.20
C GLY A 190 -16.34 -24.51 -2.81
N VAL A 191 -16.54 -23.30 -2.34
CA VAL A 191 -15.69 -22.16 -2.74
C VAL A 191 -14.39 -22.22 -1.97
N ARG A 192 -13.27 -22.34 -2.68
CA ARG A 192 -11.92 -22.35 -2.13
C ARG A 192 -11.23 -21.04 -2.41
N VAL A 193 -10.54 -20.51 -1.41
CA VAL A 193 -9.82 -19.25 -1.50
C VAL A 193 -8.41 -19.39 -0.92
N ILE A 194 -7.50 -18.59 -1.44
CA ILE A 194 -6.16 -18.40 -0.89
C ILE A 194 -5.84 -16.92 -0.84
N VAL A 195 -5.22 -16.47 0.24
CA VAL A 195 -4.50 -15.19 0.35
C VAL A 195 -3.12 -15.51 0.90
N GLY A 196 -2.09 -14.87 0.38
CA GLY A 196 -0.72 -15.13 0.82
C GLY A 196 0.23 -14.04 0.38
N ASP A 197 1.46 -14.14 0.89
CA ASP A 197 2.57 -13.28 0.51
C ASP A 197 3.81 -14.12 0.24
N VAL A 198 4.39 -13.95 -0.94
CA VAL A 198 5.66 -14.57 -1.35
C VAL A 198 6.80 -13.69 -0.90
N ARG A 199 7.70 -14.22 -0.11
CA ARG A 199 8.89 -13.48 0.29
C ARG A 199 9.70 -13.00 -0.91
N GLY A 200 10.00 -11.69 -0.94
CA GLY A 200 10.80 -11.03 -1.96
C GLY A 200 9.98 -10.10 -2.83
N LYS A 201 10.66 -9.34 -3.68
CA LYS A 201 10.06 -8.34 -4.56
C LYS A 201 10.58 -8.49 -6.00
N GLY A 202 9.85 -7.95 -6.96
CA GLY A 202 10.24 -7.94 -8.36
C GLY A 202 9.82 -9.18 -9.14
N MET A 203 10.44 -9.41 -10.30
CA MET A 203 10.06 -10.49 -11.24
C MET A 203 10.15 -11.91 -10.64
N GLY A 204 11.03 -12.11 -9.68
CA GLY A 204 11.15 -13.40 -8.99
C GLY A 204 9.92 -13.70 -8.13
N ALA A 205 9.39 -12.70 -7.42
CA ALA A 205 8.16 -12.82 -6.64
C ALA A 205 6.96 -13.08 -7.55
N VAL A 206 6.82 -12.36 -8.68
CA VAL A 206 5.75 -12.59 -9.67
C VAL A 206 5.75 -14.01 -10.20
N ALA A 207 6.93 -14.54 -10.53
CA ALA A 207 7.04 -15.92 -11.01
C ALA A 207 6.58 -16.92 -9.93
N ALA A 208 6.94 -16.68 -8.65
CA ALA A 208 6.50 -17.53 -7.55
C ALA A 208 4.98 -17.38 -7.29
N VAL A 209 4.43 -16.16 -7.33
CA VAL A 209 2.97 -15.92 -7.26
C VAL A 209 2.24 -16.69 -8.37
N ALA A 210 2.74 -16.64 -9.62
CA ALA A 210 2.14 -17.39 -10.73
C ALA A 210 2.16 -18.90 -10.49
N VAL A 211 3.25 -19.44 -9.93
CA VAL A 211 3.34 -20.85 -9.57
C VAL A 211 2.34 -21.22 -8.47
N VAL A 212 2.25 -20.42 -7.41
CA VAL A 212 1.30 -20.67 -6.30
C VAL A 212 -0.13 -20.63 -6.80
N ILE A 213 -0.51 -19.61 -7.57
CA ILE A 213 -1.89 -19.47 -8.09
C ILE A 213 -2.22 -20.59 -9.07
N GLY A 214 -1.28 -20.95 -9.96
CA GLY A 214 -1.48 -22.06 -10.89
C GLY A 214 -1.66 -23.40 -10.17
N ALA A 215 -0.80 -23.68 -9.19
CA ALA A 215 -0.91 -24.88 -8.36
C ALA A 215 -2.19 -24.88 -7.51
N PHE A 216 -2.58 -23.73 -6.96
CA PHE A 216 -3.82 -23.61 -6.19
C PHE A 216 -5.05 -23.92 -7.05
N ARG A 217 -5.17 -23.33 -8.23
CA ARG A 217 -6.31 -23.57 -9.12
C ARG A 217 -6.46 -25.02 -9.50
N GLU A 218 -5.33 -25.69 -9.85
CA GLU A 218 -5.34 -27.10 -10.16
C GLU A 218 -5.71 -27.95 -8.93
N ALA A 219 -5.05 -27.70 -7.79
CA ALA A 219 -5.30 -28.44 -6.56
C ALA A 219 -6.69 -28.23 -6.01
N ALA A 220 -7.22 -27.00 -6.06
CA ALA A 220 -8.55 -26.66 -5.60
C ALA A 220 -9.66 -27.45 -6.31
N GLU A 221 -9.45 -27.77 -7.59
CA GLU A 221 -10.40 -28.57 -8.38
C GLU A 221 -10.26 -30.04 -8.12
N GLN A 222 -9.01 -30.56 -7.99
CA GLN A 222 -8.71 -31.98 -8.00
C GLN A 222 -8.68 -32.62 -6.62
N GLU A 223 -8.23 -31.91 -5.60
CA GLU A 223 -8.02 -32.48 -4.27
C GLU A 223 -9.32 -32.45 -3.44
N ALA A 224 -9.61 -33.58 -2.79
CA ALA A 224 -10.86 -33.73 -2.03
C ALA A 224 -10.89 -32.90 -0.74
N THR A 225 -9.74 -32.62 -0.13
CA THR A 225 -9.63 -31.93 1.16
C THR A 225 -8.72 -30.71 1.07
N LEU A 226 -8.96 -29.75 1.97
CA LEU A 226 -8.15 -28.52 2.02
C LEU A 226 -6.69 -28.82 2.42
N GLU A 227 -6.47 -29.85 3.24
CA GLU A 227 -5.16 -30.37 3.63
C GLU A 227 -4.38 -30.88 2.42
N ALA A 228 -5.03 -31.62 1.52
CA ALA A 228 -4.42 -32.10 0.30
C ALA A 228 -4.05 -30.95 -0.65
N VAL A 229 -4.87 -29.89 -0.69
CA VAL A 229 -4.54 -28.65 -1.42
C VAL A 229 -3.27 -28.02 -0.85
N ALA A 230 -3.19 -27.83 0.48
CA ALA A 230 -2.00 -27.24 1.11
C ALA A 230 -0.73 -28.05 0.83
N GLN A 231 -0.81 -29.39 0.92
CA GLN A 231 0.31 -30.27 0.59
C GLN A 231 0.69 -30.24 -0.88
N ARG A 232 -0.25 -30.02 -1.79
CA ARG A 232 0.04 -29.84 -3.23
C ARG A 232 0.80 -28.57 -3.48
N LEU A 233 0.42 -27.47 -2.82
CA LEU A 233 1.13 -26.19 -2.87
C LEU A 233 2.55 -26.32 -2.32
N GLU A 234 2.74 -26.98 -1.18
CA GLU A 234 4.05 -27.24 -0.60
C GLU A 234 4.97 -27.94 -1.62
N ARG A 235 4.47 -29.03 -2.24
CA ARG A 235 5.22 -29.74 -3.28
C ARG A 235 5.51 -28.90 -4.54
N ALA A 236 4.63 -27.99 -4.90
CA ALA A 236 4.84 -27.10 -6.05
C ALA A 236 5.95 -26.09 -5.77
N LEU A 237 5.95 -25.48 -4.58
CA LEU A 237 6.99 -24.53 -4.17
C LEU A 237 8.34 -25.20 -3.94
N ALA A 238 8.38 -26.39 -3.34
CA ALA A 238 9.62 -27.16 -3.19
C ALA A 238 10.29 -27.46 -4.55
N ARG A 239 9.48 -27.78 -5.58
CA ARG A 239 10.00 -27.98 -6.95
C ARG A 239 10.52 -26.69 -7.60
N GLU A 240 9.89 -25.55 -7.30
CA GLU A 240 10.36 -24.26 -7.81
C GLU A 240 11.64 -23.82 -7.08
N GLY A 241 11.74 -24.04 -5.77
CA GLY A 241 12.94 -23.78 -4.98
C GLY A 241 14.17 -24.55 -5.48
N THR A 242 14.00 -25.82 -5.88
CA THR A 242 15.09 -26.63 -6.44
C THR A 242 15.55 -26.20 -7.84
N ARG A 243 14.75 -25.38 -8.54
CA ARG A 243 15.12 -24.80 -9.86
C ARG A 243 15.97 -23.54 -9.75
N ARG A 244 15.98 -22.91 -8.58
CA ARG A 244 16.76 -21.70 -8.30
C ARG A 244 18.10 -22.12 -7.70
N ASP A 245 19.19 -21.86 -8.41
CA ASP A 245 20.56 -22.19 -7.94
C ASP A 245 21.03 -21.14 -6.91
N GLY A 246 21.64 -21.61 -5.82
CA GLY A 246 22.35 -20.78 -4.86
C GLY A 246 21.54 -20.27 -3.67
N LEU A 247 21.93 -19.11 -3.10
CA LEU A 247 21.30 -18.50 -1.91
C LEU A 247 19.82 -18.16 -2.10
N ASP A 248 19.39 -17.93 -3.32
CA ASP A 248 17.98 -17.63 -3.67
C ASP A 248 17.03 -18.84 -3.46
N ALA A 249 17.57 -20.06 -3.41
CA ALA A 249 16.78 -21.28 -3.14
C ALA A 249 16.20 -21.32 -1.72
N PHE A 250 16.90 -20.74 -0.74
CA PHE A 250 16.47 -20.67 0.66
C PHE A 250 15.49 -19.52 0.97
N GLU A 251 15.32 -18.58 0.05
CA GLU A 251 14.51 -17.37 0.27
C GLU A 251 13.06 -17.49 -0.21
N GLY A 252 12.69 -18.59 -0.87
CA GLY A 252 11.43 -18.75 -1.58
C GLY A 252 10.27 -19.34 -0.76
N PHE A 253 10.00 -18.88 0.45
CA PHE A 253 8.79 -19.28 1.18
C PHE A 253 7.62 -18.34 0.92
N THR A 254 6.41 -18.86 1.14
CA THR A 254 5.16 -18.11 1.00
C THR A 254 4.33 -18.27 2.26
N THR A 255 3.99 -17.18 2.94
CA THR A 255 2.95 -17.21 3.94
C THR A 255 1.59 -17.31 3.24
N ALA A 256 0.68 -18.12 3.73
CA ALA A 256 -0.63 -18.25 3.11
C ALA A 256 -1.71 -18.68 4.12
N VAL A 257 -2.92 -18.22 3.89
CA VAL A 257 -4.12 -18.78 4.49
C VAL A 257 -5.02 -19.31 3.38
N LEU A 258 -5.43 -20.57 3.53
CA LEU A 258 -6.40 -21.22 2.66
C LEU A 258 -7.73 -21.31 3.39
N ALA A 259 -8.83 -21.08 2.67
CA ALA A 259 -10.15 -21.31 3.20
C ALA A 259 -11.01 -22.13 2.22
N GLU A 260 -11.87 -22.98 2.78
CA GLU A 260 -12.90 -23.73 2.05
C GLU A 260 -14.27 -23.43 2.67
N ILE A 261 -15.21 -23.01 1.84
CA ILE A 261 -16.61 -22.77 2.25
C ILE A 261 -17.45 -23.79 1.49
N PRO A 262 -17.78 -24.93 2.13
CA PRO A 262 -18.58 -25.98 1.50
C PRO A 262 -19.96 -25.48 1.09
N HIS A 263 -20.48 -26.01 -0.01
CA HIS A 263 -21.83 -25.67 -0.46
C HIS A 263 -22.88 -26.16 0.55
N GLY A 264 -23.61 -25.23 1.13
CA GLY A 264 -24.76 -25.55 1.99
C GLY A 264 -24.50 -25.71 3.49
N ASP A 265 -23.25 -25.97 3.92
CA ASP A 265 -22.98 -26.43 5.30
C ASP A 265 -22.93 -25.32 6.36
N GLY A 266 -22.82 -24.07 5.99
CA GLY A 266 -22.74 -22.97 6.98
C GLY A 266 -21.46 -22.95 7.80
N LEU A 267 -20.42 -23.57 7.29
CA LEU A 267 -19.09 -23.65 7.89
C LEU A 267 -18.05 -23.00 6.98
N VAL A 268 -16.93 -22.66 7.56
CA VAL A 268 -15.68 -22.36 6.87
C VAL A 268 -14.57 -23.19 7.49
N ARG A 269 -13.74 -23.80 6.64
CA ARG A 269 -12.52 -24.52 7.00
C ARG A 269 -11.33 -23.67 6.65
N LEU A 270 -10.31 -23.65 7.52
CA LEU A 270 -9.14 -22.79 7.38
C LEU A 270 -7.86 -23.57 7.63
N ILE A 271 -6.87 -23.37 6.80
CA ILE A 271 -5.47 -23.76 7.05
C ILE A 271 -4.60 -22.52 6.98
N ASN A 272 -3.86 -22.23 8.05
CA ASN A 272 -2.96 -21.09 8.11
C ASN A 272 -1.50 -21.54 8.11
N ARG A 273 -0.73 -21.08 7.14
CA ARG A 273 0.68 -21.34 6.92
C ARG A 273 1.48 -20.07 7.19
N GLY A 274 1.51 -19.63 8.46
CA GLY A 274 2.31 -18.49 8.92
C GLY A 274 1.81 -17.11 8.43
N HIS A 275 0.53 -16.99 8.12
CA HIS A 275 -0.11 -15.79 7.58
C HIS A 275 -0.95 -15.07 8.64
N PRO A 276 -1.23 -13.74 8.53
CA PRO A 276 -2.17 -13.07 9.42
C PRO A 276 -3.50 -13.81 9.52
N GLY A 277 -4.04 -13.90 10.74
CA GLY A 277 -5.31 -14.60 11.00
C GLY A 277 -6.49 -13.88 10.35
N PRO A 278 -7.35 -14.58 9.58
CA PRO A 278 -8.54 -13.99 9.01
C PRO A 278 -9.49 -13.43 10.07
N LEU A 279 -10.26 -12.41 9.69
CA LEU A 279 -11.29 -11.82 10.54
C LEU A 279 -12.67 -12.29 10.09
N LEU A 280 -13.43 -12.84 11.03
CA LEU A 280 -14.83 -13.19 10.81
C LEU A 280 -15.74 -12.14 11.44
N LEU A 281 -16.40 -11.36 10.60
CA LEU A 281 -17.41 -10.38 10.98
C LEU A 281 -18.80 -11.05 10.90
N ARG A 282 -19.51 -11.12 12.03
CA ARG A 282 -20.88 -11.62 12.07
C ARG A 282 -21.88 -10.50 11.72
N GLY A 283 -23.07 -10.89 11.25
CA GLY A 283 -24.12 -9.94 10.88
C GLY A 283 -24.60 -9.05 12.04
N ASP A 284 -24.30 -9.43 13.28
CA ASP A 284 -24.60 -8.68 14.52
C ASP A 284 -23.48 -7.70 14.93
N GLY A 285 -22.42 -7.56 14.13
CA GLY A 285 -21.27 -6.71 14.40
C GLY A 285 -20.18 -7.35 15.27
N ARG A 286 -20.36 -8.59 15.74
CA ARG A 286 -19.30 -9.32 16.45
C ARG A 286 -18.18 -9.67 15.47
N LEU A 287 -16.96 -9.53 15.97
CA LEU A 287 -15.76 -9.87 15.22
C LEU A 287 -14.95 -10.92 15.98
N CYS A 288 -14.46 -11.92 15.25
CA CYS A 288 -13.55 -12.93 15.75
C CYS A 288 -12.30 -12.97 14.87
N VAL A 289 -11.12 -13.01 15.49
CA VAL A 289 -9.87 -13.35 14.80
C VAL A 289 -9.77 -14.87 14.76
N LEU A 290 -9.62 -15.43 13.56
CA LEU A 290 -9.50 -16.87 13.37
C LEU A 290 -8.02 -17.27 13.41
N SER A 291 -7.59 -17.80 14.54
CA SER A 291 -6.22 -18.29 14.74
C SER A 291 -6.14 -19.78 14.50
N ALA A 292 -5.05 -20.26 13.92
CA ALA A 292 -4.80 -21.68 13.75
C ALA A 292 -4.65 -22.36 15.14
N THR A 293 -5.33 -23.49 15.31
CA THR A 293 -5.19 -24.32 16.51
C THR A 293 -3.79 -24.95 16.60
N GLU A 294 -3.26 -25.37 15.46
CA GLU A 294 -1.90 -25.87 15.31
C GLU A 294 -1.12 -24.99 14.34
N PRO A 295 -0.20 -24.12 14.85
CA PRO A 295 0.62 -23.29 13.98
C PRO A 295 1.50 -24.12 13.05
N ALA A 296 1.56 -23.74 11.76
CA ALA A 296 2.38 -24.39 10.76
C ALA A 296 3.34 -23.37 10.13
N LEU A 297 4.48 -23.84 9.62
CA LEU A 297 5.43 -23.00 8.89
C LEU A 297 4.85 -22.55 7.54
N PRO A 298 5.35 -21.42 7.00
CA PRO A 298 5.05 -21.00 5.63
C PRO A 298 5.24 -22.12 4.60
N LEU A 299 4.53 -22.03 3.50
CA LEU A 299 4.68 -22.93 2.35
C LEU A 299 6.09 -22.81 1.75
N GLY A 300 6.66 -23.93 1.31
CA GLY A 300 8.02 -24.00 0.78
C GLY A 300 9.09 -24.25 1.84
N MET A 301 8.71 -24.43 3.12
CA MET A 301 9.63 -24.72 4.22
C MET A 301 9.56 -26.19 4.69
N GLY A 302 9.03 -27.09 3.86
CA GLY A 302 8.88 -28.51 4.17
C GLY A 302 10.19 -29.27 4.49
N ASP A 303 11.32 -28.74 4.06
CA ASP A 303 12.64 -29.30 4.40
C ASP A 303 13.01 -29.13 5.89
N LEU A 304 12.36 -28.19 6.59
CA LEU A 304 12.58 -27.96 8.02
C LEU A 304 11.78 -28.91 8.93
N GLY A 305 10.80 -29.63 8.40
CA GLY A 305 9.98 -30.57 9.13
C GLY A 305 8.67 -30.91 8.40
N ALA A 306 8.01 -31.98 8.84
CA ALA A 306 6.66 -32.31 8.41
C ALA A 306 5.64 -31.65 9.36
N TRP A 307 4.76 -30.86 8.79
CA TRP A 307 3.63 -30.26 9.52
C TRP A 307 2.36 -30.98 9.14
N PRO A 308 1.55 -31.44 10.11
CA PRO A 308 0.23 -31.88 9.80
C PRO A 308 -0.60 -30.67 9.39
N ASP A 309 -0.90 -30.56 8.10
CA ASP A 309 -1.93 -29.62 7.69
C ASP A 309 -3.24 -30.13 8.27
N ARG A 310 -3.84 -29.36 9.17
CA ARG A 310 -5.13 -29.65 9.76
C ARG A 310 -6.01 -28.42 9.61
N ALA A 311 -7.17 -28.61 9.00
CA ALA A 311 -8.14 -27.55 8.86
C ALA A 311 -8.87 -27.31 10.18
N ASP A 312 -8.91 -26.03 10.61
CA ASP A 312 -9.79 -25.56 11.67
C ASP A 312 -11.16 -25.24 11.09
N GLU A 313 -12.22 -25.69 11.75
CA GLU A 313 -13.62 -25.45 11.34
C GLU A 313 -14.26 -24.38 12.21
N THR A 314 -15.00 -23.48 11.59
CA THR A 314 -15.73 -22.39 12.25
C THR A 314 -17.09 -22.18 11.59
N GLU A 315 -18.11 -21.83 12.37
CA GLU A 315 -19.41 -21.44 11.85
C GLU A 315 -19.30 -20.18 10.97
N PHE A 316 -19.90 -20.28 9.79
CA PHE A 316 -20.04 -19.17 8.84
C PHE A 316 -21.52 -18.92 8.54
N PRO A 317 -22.27 -18.28 9.47
CA PRO A 317 -23.70 -18.11 9.35
C PRO A 317 -24.10 -17.14 8.23
N PRO A 318 -25.35 -17.17 7.75
CA PRO A 318 -25.88 -16.18 6.83
C PRO A 318 -25.64 -14.75 7.34
N GLY A 319 -25.23 -13.85 6.45
CA GLY A 319 -24.88 -12.47 6.77
C GLY A 319 -23.46 -12.28 7.30
N ALA A 320 -22.73 -13.33 7.67
CA ALA A 320 -21.33 -13.23 8.09
C ALA A 320 -20.42 -12.93 6.90
N MET A 321 -19.27 -12.30 7.19
CA MET A 321 -18.24 -11.93 6.24
C MET A 321 -16.87 -12.36 6.76
N LEU A 322 -16.11 -13.06 5.92
CA LEU A 322 -14.73 -13.45 6.16
C LEU A 322 -13.82 -12.47 5.43
N LEU A 323 -12.92 -11.83 6.17
CA LEU A 323 -11.87 -10.98 5.62
C LEU A 323 -10.52 -11.68 5.75
N LEU A 324 -9.87 -11.89 4.63
CA LEU A 324 -8.48 -12.35 4.52
C LEU A 324 -7.63 -11.17 4.02
N TYR A 325 -6.42 -11.03 4.55
CA TYR A 325 -5.59 -9.89 4.23
C TYR A 325 -4.10 -10.21 4.46
N THR A 326 -3.22 -9.56 3.71
CA THR A 326 -1.77 -9.64 3.88
C THR A 326 -1.29 -8.66 4.94
N ASP A 327 -0.06 -8.82 5.39
CA ASP A 327 0.55 -8.05 6.48
C ASP A 327 0.65 -6.55 6.17
N GLY A 328 0.66 -6.14 4.89
CA GLY A 328 0.58 -4.73 4.50
C GLY A 328 -0.61 -3.97 5.09
N LEU A 329 -1.71 -4.67 5.45
CA LEU A 329 -2.81 -4.06 6.21
C LEU A 329 -2.42 -3.83 7.67
N SER A 330 -1.95 -4.88 8.36
CA SER A 330 -1.68 -4.85 9.81
C SER A 330 -0.35 -4.20 10.17
N GLU A 331 0.61 -4.15 9.24
CA GLU A 331 1.92 -3.52 9.42
C GLU A 331 1.96 -2.06 8.93
N ALA A 332 0.85 -1.53 8.40
CA ALA A 332 0.71 -0.13 8.07
C ALA A 332 0.93 0.75 9.32
N ARG A 333 1.85 1.72 9.24
CA ARG A 333 2.28 2.54 10.39
C ARG A 333 1.84 3.99 10.23
N ASP A 334 1.41 4.57 11.34
CA ASP A 334 1.17 6.00 11.41
C ASP A 334 2.47 6.81 11.56
N GLY A 335 2.37 8.14 11.57
CA GLY A 335 3.51 9.05 11.77
C GLY A 335 4.25 8.90 13.11
N ARG A 336 3.73 8.09 14.05
CA ARG A 336 4.34 7.75 15.34
C ARG A 336 4.93 6.34 15.35
N GLY A 337 4.74 5.57 14.27
CA GLY A 337 5.19 4.19 14.15
C GLY A 337 4.22 3.15 14.71
N GLU A 338 3.00 3.54 15.09
CA GLU A 338 1.96 2.63 15.58
C GLU A 338 1.35 1.83 14.43
N PHE A 339 1.19 0.53 14.62
CA PHE A 339 0.58 -0.36 13.64
C PHE A 339 -0.94 -0.15 13.53
N TYR A 340 -1.47 -0.40 12.34
CA TYR A 340 -2.90 -0.43 12.12
C TYR A 340 -3.49 -1.75 12.62
N ASP A 341 -4.47 -1.68 13.51
CA ASP A 341 -5.18 -2.86 14.02
C ASP A 341 -6.55 -2.99 13.34
N PRO A 342 -6.68 -3.87 12.32
CA PRO A 342 -7.94 -4.04 11.61
C PRO A 342 -9.06 -4.61 12.49
N ALA A 343 -8.73 -5.45 13.49
CA ALA A 343 -9.73 -6.04 14.38
C ALA A 343 -10.36 -4.98 15.29
N ALA A 344 -9.52 -4.11 15.87
CA ALA A 344 -10.01 -3.00 16.71
C ALA A 344 -10.85 -2.00 15.91
N ARG A 345 -10.51 -1.78 14.63
CA ARG A 345 -11.22 -0.82 13.75
C ARG A 345 -12.54 -1.34 13.23
N LEU A 346 -12.67 -2.64 13.00
CA LEU A 346 -13.87 -3.26 12.42
C LEU A 346 -14.87 -3.74 13.47
N GLY A 347 -14.47 -3.87 14.74
CA GLY A 347 -15.35 -4.32 15.82
C GLY A 347 -16.61 -3.44 15.93
N GLY A 348 -17.78 -4.06 15.95
CA GLY A 348 -19.09 -3.39 16.03
C GLY A 348 -19.62 -2.86 14.71
N ARG A 349 -18.87 -2.97 13.59
CA ARG A 349 -19.33 -2.50 12.27
C ARG A 349 -20.08 -3.60 11.53
N ILE A 350 -21.06 -3.18 10.73
CA ILE A 350 -21.89 -4.04 9.89
C ILE A 350 -21.82 -3.52 8.45
N PHE A 351 -21.63 -4.44 7.52
CA PHE A 351 -21.59 -4.16 6.08
C PHE A 351 -22.67 -4.95 5.36
N PRO A 352 -23.93 -4.45 5.34
CA PRO A 352 -25.07 -5.19 4.82
C PRO A 352 -25.12 -5.19 3.29
N GLY A 353 -25.91 -6.13 2.75
CA GLY A 353 -26.22 -6.22 1.32
C GLY A 353 -25.09 -6.85 0.47
N PRO A 354 -25.36 -7.09 -0.83
CA PRO A 354 -24.43 -7.76 -1.73
C PRO A 354 -23.15 -6.94 -1.97
N ASN A 355 -23.21 -5.63 -1.85
CA ASN A 355 -22.03 -4.73 -1.97
C ASN A 355 -21.27 -4.58 -0.63
N GLY A 356 -21.65 -5.32 0.41
CA GLY A 356 -21.00 -5.29 1.72
C GLY A 356 -19.50 -5.59 1.67
N PRO A 357 -19.03 -6.61 0.90
CA PRO A 357 -17.61 -6.88 0.73
C PRO A 357 -16.83 -5.68 0.16
N ASP A 358 -17.31 -5.05 -0.92
CA ASP A 358 -16.67 -3.87 -1.50
C ASP A 358 -16.64 -2.68 -0.53
N ALA A 359 -17.72 -2.46 0.19
CA ALA A 359 -17.83 -1.38 1.18
C ALA A 359 -16.83 -1.59 2.34
N LEU A 360 -16.66 -2.84 2.79
CA LEU A 360 -15.65 -3.20 3.79
C LEU A 360 -14.25 -2.88 3.29
N LEU A 361 -13.89 -3.35 2.08
CA LEU A 361 -12.55 -3.16 1.53
C LEU A 361 -12.28 -1.67 1.25
N ALA A 362 -13.25 -0.92 0.75
CA ALA A 362 -13.13 0.52 0.55
C ALA A 362 -12.89 1.25 1.88
N THR A 363 -13.63 0.88 2.93
CA THR A 363 -13.47 1.47 4.26
C THR A 363 -12.07 1.23 4.80
N LEU A 364 -11.55 -0.01 4.71
CA LEU A 364 -10.21 -0.35 5.17
C LEU A 364 -9.13 0.42 4.41
N THR A 365 -9.21 0.46 3.08
CA THR A 365 -8.26 1.20 2.25
C THR A 365 -8.21 2.69 2.61
N ASP A 366 -9.38 3.31 2.78
CA ASP A 366 -9.46 4.74 3.15
C ASP A 366 -8.96 4.99 4.59
N GLU A 367 -9.16 4.06 5.50
CA GLU A 367 -8.64 4.16 6.87
C GLU A 367 -7.13 3.99 6.93
N VAL A 368 -6.56 3.02 6.22
CA VAL A 368 -5.12 2.84 6.12
C VAL A 368 -4.45 4.07 5.52
N ARG A 369 -4.98 4.61 4.42
CA ARG A 369 -4.46 5.85 3.82
C ARG A 369 -4.47 7.03 4.79
N ARG A 370 -5.51 7.15 5.62
CA ARG A 370 -5.56 8.20 6.67
C ARG A 370 -4.59 7.92 7.80
N HIS A 371 -4.43 6.66 8.19
CA HIS A 371 -3.52 6.24 9.25
C HIS A 371 -2.06 6.50 8.88
N THR A 372 -1.66 6.14 7.67
CA THR A 372 -0.28 6.31 7.16
C THR A 372 0.05 7.74 6.69
N GLY A 373 -0.96 8.62 6.61
CA GLY A 373 -0.77 9.98 6.07
C GLY A 373 -0.68 10.05 4.55
N GLY A 374 -1.12 9.01 3.84
CA GLY A 374 -1.29 9.02 2.38
C GLY A 374 -0.41 8.05 1.59
N GLY A 375 0.62 7.44 2.20
CA GLY A 375 1.48 6.42 1.56
C GLY A 375 1.30 5.05 2.20
N THR A 376 1.30 3.98 1.41
CA THR A 376 1.43 2.60 1.91
C THR A 376 2.89 2.20 1.88
N THR A 377 3.37 1.61 2.98
CA THR A 377 4.78 1.19 3.12
C THR A 377 5.04 -0.19 2.52
N ASP A 378 4.00 -1.01 2.38
CA ASP A 378 4.05 -2.32 1.74
C ASP A 378 2.80 -2.58 0.89
N ASP A 379 2.88 -3.60 0.03
CA ASP A 379 1.77 -4.07 -0.77
C ASP A 379 0.66 -4.62 0.15
N MET A 380 -0.57 -4.47 -0.26
CA MET A 380 -1.72 -4.89 0.53
C MET A 380 -2.74 -5.61 -0.36
N ALA A 381 -2.92 -6.90 -0.13
CA ALA A 381 -3.98 -7.69 -0.73
C ALA A 381 -5.10 -7.96 0.27
N LEU A 382 -6.32 -7.69 -0.13
CA LEU A 382 -7.53 -7.84 0.68
C LEU A 382 -8.54 -8.69 -0.09
N LEU A 383 -9.14 -9.66 0.58
CA LEU A 383 -10.22 -10.49 0.05
C LEU A 383 -11.34 -10.59 1.07
N ALA A 384 -12.55 -10.18 0.71
CA ALA A 384 -13.74 -10.28 1.52
C ALA A 384 -14.72 -11.25 0.89
N VAL A 385 -15.20 -12.23 1.66
CA VAL A 385 -16.18 -13.24 1.25
C VAL A 385 -17.37 -13.18 2.20
N ARG A 386 -18.57 -12.93 1.68
CA ARG A 386 -19.78 -12.81 2.46
C ARG A 386 -20.76 -13.93 2.11
N ARG A 387 -21.37 -14.52 3.13
CA ARG A 387 -22.50 -15.42 2.98
C ARG A 387 -23.80 -14.60 2.92
N PRO A 388 -24.54 -14.60 1.81
CA PRO A 388 -25.80 -13.87 1.70
C PRO A 388 -26.83 -14.36 2.75
N LEU A 389 -27.72 -13.46 3.17
CA LEU A 389 -28.93 -13.87 3.91
C LEU A 389 -29.79 -14.74 2.99
N GLY A 390 -30.28 -15.87 3.47
CA GLY A 390 -31.22 -16.71 2.74
C GLY A 390 -32.48 -15.91 2.36
N THR A 391 -33.05 -16.17 1.19
CA THR A 391 -34.27 -15.49 0.72
C THR A 391 -35.49 -15.70 1.66
N GLY A 392 -35.39 -16.58 2.67
CA GLY A 392 -36.39 -16.79 3.73
C GLY A 392 -36.28 -15.82 4.92
N ASP A 393 -35.04 -15.36 5.24
CA ASP A 393 -34.79 -14.49 6.41
C ASP A 393 -35.05 -13.01 6.13
N ALA A 394 -35.09 -12.62 4.88
CA ALA A 394 -35.39 -11.23 4.48
C ALA A 394 -36.85 -10.83 4.75
N ARG A 395 -37.75 -11.81 4.96
CA ARG A 395 -39.16 -11.53 5.30
C ARG A 395 -39.41 -11.36 6.78
N ALA A 396 -38.59 -11.95 7.65
CA ALA A 396 -38.76 -11.83 9.11
C ALA A 396 -38.29 -10.47 9.67
N GLY A 397 -37.38 -9.77 8.98
CA GLY A 397 -36.91 -8.42 9.37
C GLY A 397 -37.82 -7.28 8.92
N GLY A 398 -38.72 -7.53 7.93
CA GLY A 398 -39.66 -6.54 7.43
C GLY A 398 -41.01 -6.50 8.14
N GLU A 399 -41.35 -7.55 8.91
CA GLU A 399 -42.63 -7.61 9.65
C GLU A 399 -42.57 -6.95 11.04
N VAL A 400 -41.38 -6.79 11.62
CA VAL A 400 -41.21 -6.17 12.94
C VAL A 400 -41.33 -4.64 12.86
N ASP A 401 -40.96 -4.00 11.73
CA ASP A 401 -41.12 -2.57 11.56
C ASP A 401 -42.52 -2.14 11.10
N ALA A 402 -43.32 -3.04 10.54
CA ALA A 402 -44.67 -2.74 10.10
C ALA A 402 -45.73 -2.82 11.23
N GLU A 403 -45.50 -3.59 12.32
CA GLU A 403 -46.40 -3.62 13.48
C GLU A 403 -46.15 -2.47 14.48
N ALA A 404 -44.99 -1.83 14.46
CA ALA A 404 -44.71 -0.69 15.33
C ALA A 404 -45.38 0.63 14.86
N ASP A 405 -45.72 0.73 13.56
CA ASP A 405 -46.33 1.96 12.99
C ASP A 405 -47.88 1.89 12.94
N ALA A 406 -48.47 0.69 13.13
CA ALA A 406 -49.94 0.55 13.14
C ALA A 406 -50.59 0.77 14.51
N GLY A 407 -49.81 0.96 15.58
CA GLY A 407 -50.30 1.12 16.96
C GLY A 407 -50.54 2.56 17.44
N ALA A 408 -50.23 3.60 16.61
CA ALA A 408 -50.24 4.99 17.04
C ALA A 408 -51.45 5.85 16.57
N GLU A 409 -52.45 5.26 15.90
CA GLU A 409 -53.52 6.03 15.28
C GLU A 409 -54.96 5.64 15.75
N VAL A 410 -55.15 5.20 17.00
CA VAL A 410 -56.51 5.07 17.59
C VAL A 410 -56.50 5.54 19.06
N THR A 411 -56.43 6.85 19.33
CA THR A 411 -57.09 7.50 20.49
C THR A 411 -57.15 8.99 20.26
N GLY A 412 -58.32 9.44 19.79
CA GLY A 412 -58.56 10.90 19.69
C GLY A 412 -59.89 11.22 18.99
N ARG A 413 -61.01 10.78 19.59
CA ARG A 413 -62.33 11.42 19.45
C ARG A 413 -63.31 10.78 20.48
N ASP A 414 -63.52 11.48 21.55
CA ASP A 414 -64.83 11.98 22.05
C ASP A 414 -64.56 12.90 23.28
#